data_04fbc5b68929201e261dc2d5ef5a8d7f
#
_entry.id   04fbc5b68929201e261dc2d5ef5a8d7f
#
_cell.length_a   1.000
_cell.length_b   1.000
_cell.length_c   1.000
_cell.angle_alpha   90.00
_cell.angle_beta   90.00
_cell.angle_gamma   90.00
#
_symmetry.space_group_name_H-M   'P 1'
#
loop_
_entity.id
_entity.type
_entity.pdbx_description
1 polymer ?
#
loop_
_entity_poly.entity_id
_entity_poly.type
_entity_poly.pdbx_seq_one_letter_code
_entity_poly.pdbx_strand_id
1 'polypeptide(L)'
;MIKSYLELSLSSLKKNWKVFTILTLFATIAVFLVSPDSYTHDLYQRNNSAWFFMCGKAWMNGMTPYVDFSDSKGPLLWLIYGIGYLLSHYNYVGVMWITCVFYAVTYLFAYKTAFIFLKDKRQSLLSAVLMTLFFFNAIYHREIKTEDFAQPFMMGAIYYTSCLLYGEPVARHRWVIAKAMLWLGLCFGATFLMKYNIAAISLVFAFYSWAAVKRDGYNLWKAFGLYAAGVAVVWVPFLVYFLVAGNLKAFCFEYFVNVFHTVGALGTSGNGVFDGIFNKFITNAFPITMQCIATLAPMVVIYMKRYRSFPFVAFLVSAVVNMGNGTLIYYFNNSNGLIIFGVIALVLLVRSYEHHRWPRYGAAVISVFILFLIVINNNDRGGNYFTQNGIRRSIFYYYATIMDQVPNPTIIYYRCMPNPEFGVCNNALPGCKYWALQSGATQAMKQEQDDAIAKKQVDFIAVGCNNVTAINKVAKLGYYPYRHTAPDNAFVLFSKKKLKAPSYTINVPNHVVFLKKHFTTRLAFSCDTVPTWY
;
A
#
# COMPACT_ATOMS: atom_id res chain seq x y z
N MET A 1 -16.13 9.83 -31.05
CA MET A 1 -15.36 8.72 -30.46
C MET A 1 -15.47 8.68 -28.93
N ILE A 2 -15.10 9.75 -28.20
CA ILE A 2 -15.21 9.83 -26.72
C ILE A 2 -16.65 9.67 -26.23
N LYS A 3 -17.64 10.30 -26.89
CA LYS A 3 -19.06 10.21 -26.55
C LYS A 3 -19.61 8.78 -26.66
N SER A 4 -19.30 8.06 -27.74
CA SER A 4 -19.70 6.65 -27.90
C SER A 4 -18.98 5.73 -26.89
N TYR A 5 -17.80 6.11 -26.44
CA TYR A 5 -17.04 5.39 -25.42
C TYR A 5 -17.68 5.53 -24.03
N LEU A 6 -18.09 6.74 -23.68
CA LEU A 6 -18.82 7.02 -22.43
C LEU A 6 -20.17 6.30 -22.41
N GLU A 7 -20.91 6.33 -23.51
CA GLU A 7 -22.21 5.66 -23.64
C GLU A 7 -22.11 4.14 -23.46
N LEU A 8 -21.10 3.48 -24.09
CA LEU A 8 -20.85 2.05 -23.92
C LEU A 8 -20.38 1.69 -22.49
N SER A 9 -19.60 2.55 -21.86
CA SER A 9 -19.17 2.36 -20.47
C SER A 9 -20.33 2.50 -19.50
N LEU A 10 -21.18 3.50 -19.71
CA LEU A 10 -22.39 3.74 -18.91
C LEU A 10 -23.44 2.64 -19.13
N SER A 11 -23.59 2.13 -20.35
CA SER A 11 -24.53 1.01 -20.61
C SER A 11 -24.06 -0.28 -19.94
N SER A 12 -22.76 -0.54 -19.91
CA SER A 12 -22.18 -1.68 -19.18
C SER A 12 -22.35 -1.55 -17.66
N LEU A 13 -22.20 -0.34 -17.12
CA LEU A 13 -22.47 -0.04 -15.71
C LEU A 13 -23.95 -0.19 -15.39
N LYS A 14 -24.84 0.36 -16.22
CA LYS A 14 -26.30 0.18 -16.07
C LYS A 14 -26.70 -1.29 -16.08
N LYS A 15 -26.11 -2.11 -16.94
CA LYS A 15 -26.42 -3.56 -17.02
C LYS A 15 -25.94 -4.34 -15.78
N ASN A 16 -24.89 -3.89 -15.10
CA ASN A 16 -24.27 -4.59 -13.97
C ASN A 16 -24.34 -3.79 -12.66
N TRP A 17 -25.19 -2.77 -12.58
CA TRP A 17 -25.23 -1.87 -11.42
C TRP A 17 -25.45 -2.61 -10.09
N LYS A 18 -26.32 -3.63 -10.06
CA LYS A 18 -26.57 -4.44 -8.85
C LYS A 18 -25.30 -5.14 -8.35
N VAL A 19 -24.55 -5.75 -9.29
CA VAL A 19 -23.27 -6.41 -8.94
C VAL A 19 -22.26 -5.37 -8.46
N PHE A 20 -22.18 -4.23 -9.14
CA PHE A 20 -21.28 -3.15 -8.74
C PHE A 20 -21.63 -2.63 -7.33
N THR A 21 -22.91 -2.41 -7.04
CA THR A 21 -23.36 -1.96 -5.72
C THR A 21 -23.02 -2.99 -4.64
N ILE A 22 -23.29 -4.28 -4.88
CA ILE A 22 -22.96 -5.35 -3.93
C ILE A 22 -21.45 -5.38 -3.67
N LEU A 23 -20.62 -5.32 -4.70
CA LEU A 23 -19.17 -5.36 -4.55
C LEU A 23 -18.64 -4.10 -3.86
N THR A 24 -19.23 -2.93 -4.12
CA THR A 24 -18.85 -1.67 -3.46
C THR A 24 -19.20 -1.73 -1.97
N LEU A 25 -20.42 -2.15 -1.63
CA LEU A 25 -20.82 -2.33 -0.23
C LEU A 25 -19.93 -3.35 0.47
N PHE A 26 -19.66 -4.47 -0.18
CA PHE A 26 -18.77 -5.50 0.36
C PHE A 26 -17.35 -4.97 0.57
N ALA A 27 -16.78 -4.28 -0.41
CA ALA A 27 -15.45 -3.66 -0.29
C ALA A 27 -15.40 -2.66 0.87
N THR A 28 -16.43 -1.81 0.99
CA THR A 28 -16.53 -0.82 2.07
C THR A 28 -16.60 -1.50 3.44
N ILE A 29 -17.43 -2.52 3.59
CA ILE A 29 -17.56 -3.27 4.84
C ILE A 29 -16.23 -3.99 5.17
N ALA A 30 -15.61 -4.64 4.19
CA ALA A 30 -14.36 -5.34 4.38
C ALA A 30 -13.22 -4.39 4.80
N VAL A 31 -13.05 -3.27 4.09
CA VAL A 31 -12.07 -2.24 4.45
C VAL A 31 -12.35 -1.68 5.85
N PHE A 32 -13.61 -1.37 6.13
CA PHE A 32 -14.00 -0.82 7.42
C PHE A 32 -13.68 -1.77 8.59
N LEU A 33 -13.98 -3.07 8.44
CA LEU A 33 -13.79 -4.06 9.49
C LEU A 33 -12.33 -4.51 9.65
N VAL A 34 -11.56 -4.51 8.57
CA VAL A 34 -10.28 -5.23 8.52
C VAL A 34 -9.09 -4.32 8.27
N SER A 35 -9.31 -3.18 7.61
CA SER A 35 -8.20 -2.28 7.29
C SER A 35 -7.67 -1.57 8.53
N PRO A 36 -6.35 -1.56 8.71
CA PRO A 36 -5.73 -0.78 9.76
C PRO A 36 -5.90 0.74 9.60
N ASP A 37 -6.27 1.23 8.42
CA ASP A 37 -6.60 2.65 8.18
C ASP A 37 -8.04 3.00 8.56
N SER A 38 -8.85 2.00 8.92
CA SER A 38 -10.23 2.27 9.31
C SER A 38 -10.26 3.06 10.63
N TYR A 39 -11.30 3.85 10.81
CA TYR A 39 -11.47 4.61 12.04
C TYR A 39 -11.61 3.71 13.28
N THR A 40 -11.93 2.42 13.10
CA THR A 40 -11.98 1.44 14.19
C THR A 40 -10.60 1.11 14.74
N HIS A 41 -9.54 1.34 13.94
CA HIS A 41 -8.14 1.08 14.30
C HIS A 41 -7.32 2.35 14.46
N ASP A 42 -7.94 3.49 14.48
CA ASP A 42 -7.40 4.83 14.55
C ASP A 42 -5.92 4.90 15.00
N LEU A 43 -5.06 5.42 14.13
CA LEU A 43 -3.61 5.55 14.33
C LEU A 43 -2.83 4.23 14.57
N TYR A 44 -3.42 3.08 14.29
CA TYR A 44 -2.74 1.78 14.46
C TYR A 44 -1.89 1.41 13.24
N GLN A 45 -1.33 2.38 12.56
CA GLN A 45 -0.53 2.14 11.37
C GLN A 45 0.93 1.82 11.68
N ARG A 46 1.58 1.21 10.71
CA ARG A 46 3.01 0.95 10.72
C ARG A 46 3.77 1.96 9.87
N ASN A 47 5.08 1.86 9.93
CA ASN A 47 6.03 2.82 9.42
C ASN A 47 5.77 3.32 7.98
N ASN A 48 5.33 2.45 7.04
CA ASN A 48 5.18 2.83 5.65
C ASN A 48 3.97 3.76 5.39
N SER A 49 2.81 3.44 5.96
CA SER A 49 1.61 4.27 5.79
C SER A 49 1.82 5.69 6.30
N ALA A 50 2.47 5.83 7.45
CA ALA A 50 2.79 7.14 7.99
C ALA A 50 3.81 7.90 7.16
N TRP A 51 4.78 7.18 6.62
CA TRP A 51 5.74 7.77 5.71
C TRP A 51 5.04 8.39 4.51
N PHE A 52 4.20 7.61 3.84
CA PHE A 52 3.46 8.07 2.66
C PHE A 52 2.46 9.18 3.01
N PHE A 53 1.82 9.09 4.17
CA PHE A 53 0.93 10.13 4.67
C PHE A 53 1.69 11.44 4.91
N MET A 54 2.85 11.39 5.56
CA MET A 54 3.69 12.56 5.78
C MET A 54 4.20 13.18 4.48
N CYS A 55 4.59 12.37 3.50
CA CYS A 55 4.97 12.87 2.16
C CYS A 55 3.79 13.53 1.44
N GLY A 56 2.61 12.88 1.48
CA GLY A 56 1.38 13.45 0.90
C GLY A 56 0.97 14.75 1.59
N LYS A 57 0.99 14.78 2.92
CA LYS A 57 0.73 15.95 3.74
C LYS A 57 1.71 17.09 3.43
N ALA A 58 3.01 16.80 3.34
CA ALA A 58 4.03 17.79 2.99
C ALA A 58 3.73 18.43 1.63
N TRP A 59 3.41 17.62 0.64
CA TRP A 59 3.05 18.11 -0.69
C TRP A 59 1.82 19.01 -0.68
N MET A 60 0.76 18.61 0.02
CA MET A 60 -0.47 19.41 0.13
C MET A 60 -0.28 20.72 0.93
N ASN A 61 0.76 20.81 1.75
CA ASN A 61 1.17 22.03 2.46
C ASN A 61 2.23 22.85 1.72
N GLY A 62 2.44 22.62 0.42
CA GLY A 62 3.28 23.46 -0.44
C GLY A 62 4.76 23.05 -0.47
N MET A 63 5.16 21.99 0.21
CA MET A 63 6.53 21.46 0.10
C MET A 63 6.75 20.80 -1.26
N THR A 64 7.93 20.94 -1.80
CA THR A 64 8.29 20.47 -3.14
C THR A 64 8.81 19.02 -3.07
N PRO A 65 8.13 18.04 -3.70
CA PRO A 65 8.60 16.67 -3.78
C PRO A 65 10.02 16.56 -4.34
N TYR A 66 10.83 15.68 -3.76
CA TYR A 66 12.21 15.40 -4.12
C TYR A 66 13.22 16.54 -3.86
N VAL A 67 12.75 17.70 -3.40
CA VAL A 67 13.59 18.83 -2.96
C VAL A 67 13.51 18.97 -1.44
N ASP A 68 12.30 19.19 -0.91
CA ASP A 68 12.07 19.40 0.52
C ASP A 68 11.86 18.09 1.29
N PHE A 69 11.39 17.06 0.61
CA PHE A 69 11.25 15.69 1.13
C PHE A 69 11.46 14.66 0.02
N SER A 70 11.94 13.47 0.38
CA SER A 70 12.18 12.38 -0.57
C SER A 70 11.95 11.00 0.06
N ASP A 71 11.56 10.05 -0.77
CA ASP A 71 11.42 8.63 -0.47
C ASP A 71 11.65 7.80 -1.74
N SER A 72 11.86 6.52 -1.58
CA SER A 72 12.04 5.54 -2.66
C SER A 72 10.78 5.24 -3.47
N LYS A 73 9.61 5.74 -3.05
CA LYS A 73 8.34 5.55 -3.77
C LYS A 73 8.05 6.70 -4.71
N GLY A 74 7.14 6.42 -5.65
CA GLY A 74 6.79 7.39 -6.68
C GLY A 74 5.72 8.41 -6.25
N PRO A 75 5.63 9.52 -6.99
CA PRO A 75 4.81 10.67 -6.62
C PRO A 75 3.30 10.38 -6.67
N LEU A 76 2.85 9.40 -7.46
CA LEU A 76 1.43 9.04 -7.51
C LEU A 76 0.94 8.49 -6.15
N LEU A 77 1.78 7.75 -5.44
CA LEU A 77 1.45 7.26 -4.11
C LEU A 77 1.27 8.42 -3.12
N TRP A 78 2.20 9.39 -3.14
CA TRP A 78 2.10 10.55 -2.27
C TRP A 78 0.89 11.43 -2.59
N LEU A 79 0.53 11.55 -3.87
CA LEU A 79 -0.68 12.25 -4.28
C LEU A 79 -1.94 11.59 -3.70
N ILE A 80 -2.02 10.24 -3.75
CA ILE A 80 -3.14 9.48 -3.17
C ILE A 80 -3.25 9.75 -1.66
N TYR A 81 -2.13 9.66 -0.94
CA TYR A 81 -2.11 9.97 0.50
C TYR A 81 -2.35 11.45 0.78
N GLY A 82 -1.91 12.35 -0.08
CA GLY A 82 -2.19 13.78 0.00
C GLY A 82 -3.67 14.11 -0.15
N ILE A 83 -4.36 13.46 -1.09
CA ILE A 83 -5.82 13.56 -1.20
C ILE A 83 -6.48 13.01 0.06
N GLY A 84 -6.00 11.88 0.59
CA GLY A 84 -6.46 11.34 1.86
C GLY A 84 -6.28 12.31 3.02
N TYR A 85 -5.15 13.01 3.09
CA TYR A 85 -4.90 14.06 4.06
C TYR A 85 -5.88 15.25 3.93
N LEU A 86 -6.19 15.69 2.71
CA LEU A 86 -7.18 16.75 2.48
C LEU A 86 -8.59 16.33 2.93
N LEU A 87 -8.93 15.04 2.87
CA LEU A 87 -10.20 14.50 3.38
C LEU A 87 -10.21 14.33 4.91
N SER A 88 -9.05 14.06 5.52
CA SER A 88 -8.92 13.92 6.99
C SER A 88 -7.49 14.23 7.44
N HIS A 89 -7.30 15.38 8.07
CA HIS A 89 -5.98 15.96 8.33
C HIS A 89 -5.15 15.24 9.40
N TYR A 90 -5.77 14.60 10.38
CA TYR A 90 -5.10 14.10 11.59
C TYR A 90 -5.22 12.58 11.77
N ASN A 91 -5.68 11.87 10.75
CA ASN A 91 -5.83 10.43 10.77
C ASN A 91 -5.92 9.85 9.36
N TYR A 92 -6.00 8.52 9.24
CA TYR A 92 -6.05 7.82 7.97
C TYR A 92 -7.46 7.65 7.36
N VAL A 93 -8.51 8.21 7.96
CA VAL A 93 -9.89 8.00 7.50
C VAL A 93 -10.10 8.47 6.05
N GLY A 94 -9.45 9.56 5.65
CA GLY A 94 -9.48 9.99 4.24
C GLY A 94 -8.84 8.97 3.30
N VAL A 95 -7.72 8.37 3.70
CA VAL A 95 -7.06 7.28 2.96
C VAL A 95 -7.94 6.04 2.92
N MET A 96 -8.63 5.69 4.02
CA MET A 96 -9.59 4.59 4.07
C MET A 96 -10.68 4.72 3.01
N TRP A 97 -11.26 5.90 2.83
CA TRP A 97 -12.29 6.09 1.79
C TRP A 97 -11.76 5.90 0.38
N ILE A 98 -10.55 6.38 0.11
CA ILE A 98 -9.89 6.13 -1.17
C ILE A 98 -9.65 4.63 -1.34
N THR A 99 -9.21 3.94 -0.31
CA THR A 99 -8.99 2.49 -0.30
C THR A 99 -10.29 1.72 -0.60
N CYS A 100 -11.44 2.13 -0.04
CA CYS A 100 -12.74 1.54 -0.37
C CYS A 100 -13.04 1.61 -1.87
N VAL A 101 -12.79 2.77 -2.50
CA VAL A 101 -12.99 2.94 -3.95
C VAL A 101 -12.05 2.03 -4.75
N PHE A 102 -10.78 1.97 -4.38
CA PHE A 102 -9.78 1.14 -5.06
C PHE A 102 -10.13 -0.35 -4.96
N TYR A 103 -10.54 -0.83 -3.79
CA TYR A 103 -11.00 -2.22 -3.64
C TYR A 103 -12.30 -2.51 -4.38
N ALA A 104 -13.25 -1.58 -4.41
CA ALA A 104 -14.48 -1.75 -5.18
C ALA A 104 -14.17 -1.96 -6.68
N VAL A 105 -13.26 -1.16 -7.24
CA VAL A 105 -12.81 -1.32 -8.63
C VAL A 105 -12.05 -2.64 -8.82
N THR A 106 -11.22 -3.02 -7.87
CA THR A 106 -10.48 -4.29 -7.88
C THR A 106 -11.45 -5.48 -7.93
N TYR A 107 -12.44 -5.52 -7.05
CA TYR A 107 -13.45 -6.60 -7.04
C TYR A 107 -14.31 -6.62 -8.30
N LEU A 108 -14.62 -5.46 -8.88
CA LEU A 108 -15.33 -5.39 -10.15
C LEU A 108 -14.54 -6.06 -11.29
N PHE A 109 -13.24 -5.78 -11.39
CA PHE A 109 -12.39 -6.43 -12.38
C PHE A 109 -12.18 -7.91 -12.07
N ALA A 110 -12.06 -8.29 -10.80
CA ALA A 110 -12.01 -9.69 -10.38
C ALA A 110 -13.27 -10.45 -10.80
N TYR A 111 -14.45 -9.90 -10.54
CA TYR A 111 -15.72 -10.45 -11.00
C TYR A 111 -15.77 -10.63 -12.52
N LYS A 112 -15.38 -9.58 -13.26
CA LYS A 112 -15.37 -9.63 -14.73
C LYS A 112 -14.36 -10.66 -15.26
N THR A 113 -13.20 -10.78 -14.62
CA THR A 113 -12.20 -11.80 -14.96
C THR A 113 -12.76 -13.20 -14.71
N ALA A 114 -13.31 -13.45 -13.53
CA ALA A 114 -13.92 -14.73 -13.19
C ALA A 114 -15.05 -15.10 -14.17
N PHE A 115 -15.84 -14.13 -14.62
CA PHE A 115 -16.92 -14.36 -15.56
C PHE A 115 -16.43 -14.81 -16.96
N ILE A 116 -15.23 -14.43 -17.37
CA ILE A 116 -14.64 -14.94 -18.64
C ILE A 116 -14.51 -16.46 -18.59
N PHE A 117 -14.14 -17.01 -17.42
CA PHE A 117 -13.83 -18.43 -17.25
C PHE A 117 -15.01 -19.27 -16.77
N LEU A 118 -15.79 -18.74 -15.85
CA LEU A 118 -16.86 -19.49 -15.18
C LEU A 118 -18.19 -19.41 -15.95
N LYS A 119 -18.41 -18.33 -16.71
CA LYS A 119 -19.66 -18.03 -17.44
C LYS A 119 -20.92 -18.02 -16.55
N ASP A 120 -20.74 -18.02 -15.24
CA ASP A 120 -21.79 -17.96 -14.24
C ASP A 120 -21.61 -16.72 -13.34
N LYS A 121 -22.68 -15.91 -13.21
CA LYS A 121 -22.65 -14.65 -12.45
C LYS A 121 -22.45 -14.86 -10.95
N ARG A 122 -23.08 -15.91 -10.39
CA ARG A 122 -23.03 -16.18 -8.94
C ARG A 122 -21.64 -16.68 -8.53
N GLN A 123 -21.10 -17.64 -9.30
CA GLN A 123 -19.75 -18.16 -9.07
C GLN A 123 -18.68 -17.09 -9.29
N SER A 124 -18.89 -16.21 -10.26
CA SER A 124 -17.96 -15.09 -10.51
C SER A 124 -18.01 -14.06 -9.37
N LEU A 125 -19.19 -13.78 -8.83
CA LEU A 125 -19.34 -12.92 -7.66
C LEU A 125 -18.67 -13.54 -6.44
N LEU A 126 -18.91 -14.84 -6.19
CA LEU A 126 -18.25 -15.59 -5.13
C LEU A 126 -16.74 -15.55 -5.27
N SER A 127 -16.21 -15.75 -6.48
CA SER A 127 -14.76 -15.68 -6.73
C SER A 127 -14.18 -14.31 -6.39
N ALA A 128 -14.86 -13.23 -6.75
CA ALA A 128 -14.43 -11.88 -6.40
C ALA A 128 -14.41 -11.66 -4.88
N VAL A 129 -15.45 -12.13 -4.18
CA VAL A 129 -15.55 -12.03 -2.72
C VAL A 129 -14.48 -12.89 -2.01
N LEU A 130 -14.21 -14.10 -2.50
CA LEU A 130 -13.20 -14.99 -1.94
C LEU A 130 -11.78 -14.43 -2.02
N MET A 131 -11.50 -13.50 -2.95
CA MET A 131 -10.22 -12.80 -2.96
C MET A 131 -9.92 -12.02 -1.69
N THR A 132 -10.94 -11.61 -0.95
CA THR A 132 -10.81 -10.92 0.33
C THR A 132 -9.95 -11.68 1.32
N LEU A 133 -9.99 -13.01 1.28
CA LEU A 133 -9.14 -13.88 2.11
C LEU A 133 -7.66 -13.60 1.98
N PHE A 134 -7.27 -13.26 0.78
CA PHE A 134 -5.89 -13.05 0.43
C PHE A 134 -5.50 -11.58 0.59
N PHE A 135 -6.39 -10.66 0.25
CA PHE A 135 -6.11 -9.23 0.39
C PHE A 135 -6.00 -8.80 1.85
N PHE A 136 -6.91 -9.28 2.70
CA PHE A 136 -6.98 -8.88 4.11
C PHE A 136 -6.40 -9.92 5.08
N ASN A 137 -5.54 -10.80 4.58
CA ASN A 137 -4.83 -11.71 5.46
C ASN A 137 -3.93 -10.90 6.41
N ALA A 138 -4.05 -11.17 7.70
CA ALA A 138 -3.31 -10.51 8.77
C ALA A 138 -1.78 -10.58 8.61
N ILE A 139 -1.26 -11.50 7.79
CA ILE A 139 0.16 -11.60 7.46
C ILE A 139 0.57 -10.53 6.46
N TYR A 140 -0.31 -10.17 5.53
CA TYR A 140 -0.02 -9.29 4.40
C TYR A 140 -0.57 -7.87 4.58
N HIS A 141 -1.72 -7.75 5.23
CA HIS A 141 -2.43 -6.48 5.39
C HIS A 141 -2.18 -5.87 6.78
N ARG A 142 -0.91 -5.61 7.10
CA ARG A 142 -0.52 -4.98 8.37
C ARG A 142 -0.59 -3.46 8.36
N GLU A 143 -0.71 -2.90 7.18
CA GLU A 143 -0.75 -1.48 6.87
C GLU A 143 -1.24 -1.32 5.44
N ILE A 144 -1.84 -0.22 5.06
CA ILE A 144 -2.14 0.09 3.67
C ILE A 144 -0.84 0.46 2.97
N LYS A 145 -0.60 -0.20 1.87
CA LYS A 145 0.66 -0.14 1.13
C LYS A 145 0.45 0.33 -0.30
N THR A 146 1.54 0.56 -0.97
CA THR A 146 1.57 0.84 -2.41
C THR A 146 0.82 -0.22 -3.21
N GLU A 147 0.93 -1.47 -2.79
CA GLU A 147 0.32 -2.61 -3.45
C GLU A 147 -1.21 -2.56 -3.42
N ASP A 148 -1.81 -2.02 -2.36
CA ASP A 148 -3.26 -1.88 -2.24
C ASP A 148 -3.80 -0.89 -3.28
N PHE A 149 -3.11 0.21 -3.49
CA PHE A 149 -3.47 1.19 -4.53
C PHE A 149 -3.11 0.74 -5.95
N ALA A 150 -2.19 -0.20 -6.11
CA ALA A 150 -1.87 -0.79 -7.40
C ALA A 150 -2.91 -1.83 -7.86
N GLN A 151 -3.69 -2.42 -6.94
CA GLN A 151 -4.62 -3.52 -7.23
C GLN A 151 -5.63 -3.24 -8.35
N PRO A 152 -6.36 -2.11 -8.40
CA PRO A 152 -7.34 -1.88 -9.46
C PRO A 152 -6.69 -1.83 -10.86
N PHE A 153 -5.47 -1.29 -10.95
CA PHE A 153 -4.72 -1.24 -12.19
C PHE A 153 -4.29 -2.65 -12.62
N MET A 154 -3.70 -3.42 -11.70
CA MET A 154 -3.25 -4.79 -11.95
C MET A 154 -4.42 -5.70 -12.30
N MET A 155 -5.52 -5.61 -11.55
CA MET A 155 -6.73 -6.41 -11.81
C MET A 155 -7.38 -6.05 -13.14
N GLY A 156 -7.38 -4.77 -13.51
CA GLY A 156 -7.83 -4.31 -14.82
C GLY A 156 -6.94 -4.85 -15.95
N ALA A 157 -5.61 -4.85 -15.75
CA ALA A 157 -4.67 -5.44 -16.72
C ALA A 157 -4.89 -6.95 -16.88
N ILE A 158 -5.09 -7.68 -15.79
CA ILE A 158 -5.44 -9.12 -15.79
C ILE A 158 -6.74 -9.35 -16.57
N TYR A 159 -7.77 -8.54 -16.30
CA TYR A 159 -9.06 -8.64 -16.98
C TYR A 159 -8.93 -8.44 -18.50
N TYR A 160 -8.30 -7.35 -18.92
CA TYR A 160 -8.18 -7.05 -20.35
C TYR A 160 -7.27 -8.03 -21.09
N THR A 161 -6.18 -8.48 -20.46
CA THR A 161 -5.34 -9.55 -21.02
C THR A 161 -6.14 -10.85 -21.15
N SER A 162 -6.93 -11.20 -20.13
CA SER A 162 -7.80 -12.38 -20.18
C SER A 162 -8.87 -12.27 -21.26
N CYS A 163 -9.45 -11.08 -21.49
CA CYS A 163 -10.37 -10.85 -22.61
C CYS A 163 -9.73 -11.13 -23.97
N LEU A 164 -8.48 -10.67 -24.17
CA LEU A 164 -7.75 -10.86 -25.42
C LEU A 164 -7.33 -12.32 -25.63
N LEU A 165 -6.98 -13.03 -24.57
CA LEU A 165 -6.51 -14.42 -24.66
C LEU A 165 -7.64 -15.44 -24.72
N TYR A 166 -8.69 -15.26 -23.92
CA TYR A 166 -9.71 -16.27 -23.62
C TYR A 166 -11.15 -15.84 -23.91
N GLY A 167 -11.36 -14.57 -24.23
CA GLY A 167 -12.69 -14.04 -24.56
C GLY A 167 -13.25 -14.65 -25.84
N GLU A 168 -14.59 -14.63 -25.97
CA GLU A 168 -15.27 -15.01 -27.20
C GLU A 168 -14.77 -14.17 -28.40
N PRO A 169 -14.78 -14.70 -29.63
CA PRO A 169 -14.32 -13.96 -30.82
C PRO A 169 -14.97 -12.58 -30.99
N VAL A 170 -16.24 -12.44 -30.63
CA VAL A 170 -16.99 -11.16 -30.66
C VAL A 170 -16.41 -10.15 -29.66
N ALA A 171 -15.85 -10.63 -28.53
CA ALA A 171 -15.18 -9.78 -27.54
C ALA A 171 -13.82 -9.24 -28.03
N ARG A 172 -13.28 -9.77 -29.12
CA ARG A 172 -12.02 -9.34 -29.76
C ARG A 172 -12.21 -8.22 -30.78
N HIS A 173 -13.34 -7.55 -30.74
CA HIS A 173 -13.59 -6.41 -31.64
C HIS A 173 -12.49 -5.34 -31.42
N ARG A 174 -12.17 -4.58 -32.48
CA ARG A 174 -11.16 -3.49 -32.47
C ARG A 174 -11.27 -2.57 -31.24
N TRP A 175 -12.47 -2.34 -30.72
CA TRP A 175 -12.74 -1.57 -29.52
C TRP A 175 -12.23 -2.22 -28.22
N VAL A 176 -12.35 -3.54 -28.10
CA VAL A 176 -11.83 -4.26 -26.93
C VAL A 176 -10.31 -4.22 -26.91
N ILE A 177 -9.69 -4.38 -28.11
CA ILE A 177 -8.24 -4.26 -28.26
C ILE A 177 -7.78 -2.85 -27.88
N ALA A 178 -8.45 -1.81 -28.39
CA ALA A 178 -8.09 -0.43 -28.07
C ALA A 178 -8.18 -0.13 -26.56
N LYS A 179 -9.27 -0.57 -25.91
CA LYS A 179 -9.45 -0.44 -24.45
C LYS A 179 -8.39 -1.21 -23.69
N ALA A 180 -8.10 -2.42 -24.11
CA ALA A 180 -7.10 -3.27 -23.46
C ALA A 180 -5.72 -2.61 -23.52
N MET A 181 -5.28 -2.15 -24.68
CA MET A 181 -3.98 -1.50 -24.84
C MET A 181 -3.88 -0.22 -24.02
N LEU A 182 -4.91 0.63 -24.08
CA LEU A 182 -4.95 1.87 -23.28
C LEU A 182 -4.88 1.58 -21.78
N TRP A 183 -5.67 0.60 -21.29
CA TRP A 183 -5.66 0.24 -19.88
C TRP A 183 -4.34 -0.38 -19.43
N LEU A 184 -3.73 -1.22 -20.25
CA LEU A 184 -2.42 -1.81 -19.95
C LEU A 184 -1.33 -0.74 -19.86
N GLY A 185 -1.36 0.27 -20.75
CA GLY A 185 -0.47 1.42 -20.65
C GLY A 185 -0.71 2.25 -19.40
N LEU A 186 -1.98 2.50 -19.06
CA LEU A 186 -2.36 3.19 -17.83
C LEU A 186 -1.93 2.40 -16.59
N CYS A 187 -2.10 1.07 -16.59
CA CYS A 187 -1.64 0.19 -15.53
C CYS A 187 -0.12 0.30 -15.33
N PHE A 188 0.65 0.17 -16.41
CA PHE A 188 2.10 0.29 -16.36
C PHE A 188 2.51 1.68 -15.86
N GLY A 189 1.93 2.75 -16.42
CA GLY A 189 2.25 4.12 -16.03
C GLY A 189 1.95 4.39 -14.55
N ALA A 190 0.78 3.98 -14.06
CA ALA A 190 0.38 4.17 -12.67
C ALA A 190 1.24 3.36 -11.70
N THR A 191 1.42 2.07 -11.98
CA THR A 191 2.23 1.21 -11.11
C THR A 191 3.70 1.62 -11.10
N PHE A 192 4.22 2.11 -12.23
CA PHE A 192 5.58 2.63 -12.31
C PHE A 192 5.76 3.91 -11.47
N LEU A 193 4.79 4.84 -11.50
CA LEU A 193 4.81 6.05 -10.65
C LEU A 193 4.46 5.79 -9.18
N MET A 194 4.12 4.56 -8.82
CA MET A 194 3.97 4.14 -7.41
C MET A 194 5.17 3.30 -6.95
N LYS A 195 5.49 2.25 -7.71
CA LYS A 195 6.53 1.26 -7.36
C LYS A 195 6.90 0.42 -8.59
N TYR A 196 8.10 0.56 -9.09
CA TYR A 196 8.53 -0.08 -10.34
C TYR A 196 8.54 -1.61 -10.31
N ASN A 197 8.68 -2.25 -9.14
CA ASN A 197 8.58 -3.71 -9.06
C ASN A 197 7.21 -4.23 -9.52
N ILE A 198 6.15 -3.50 -9.18
CA ILE A 198 4.79 -3.86 -9.63
C ILE A 198 4.66 -3.61 -11.13
N ALA A 199 5.25 -2.52 -11.63
CA ALA A 199 5.25 -2.21 -13.06
C ALA A 199 5.93 -3.31 -13.88
N ALA A 200 7.02 -3.90 -13.38
CA ALA A 200 7.69 -5.01 -14.06
C ALA A 200 6.74 -6.20 -14.29
N ILE A 201 5.86 -6.51 -13.34
CA ILE A 201 4.85 -7.56 -13.50
C ILE A 201 3.84 -7.19 -14.60
N SER A 202 3.46 -5.91 -14.71
CA SER A 202 2.51 -5.45 -15.72
C SER A 202 3.03 -5.58 -17.16
N LEU A 203 4.35 -5.64 -17.37
CA LEU A 203 4.95 -5.92 -18.69
C LEU A 203 4.60 -7.32 -19.21
N VAL A 204 4.45 -8.30 -18.31
CA VAL A 204 4.02 -9.66 -18.70
C VAL A 204 2.63 -9.60 -19.34
N PHE A 205 1.73 -8.82 -18.75
CA PHE A 205 0.38 -8.63 -19.28
C PHE A 205 0.40 -7.94 -20.64
N ALA A 206 1.23 -6.92 -20.80
CA ALA A 206 1.44 -6.23 -22.07
C ALA A 206 1.98 -7.20 -23.14
N PHE A 207 2.99 -8.01 -22.81
CA PHE A 207 3.58 -8.99 -23.72
C PHE A 207 2.55 -9.99 -24.26
N TYR A 208 1.79 -10.63 -23.36
CA TYR A 208 0.75 -11.57 -23.75
C TYR A 208 -0.36 -10.91 -24.56
N SER A 209 -0.71 -9.68 -24.22
CA SER A 209 -1.72 -8.91 -24.95
C SER A 209 -1.25 -8.54 -26.35
N TRP A 210 0.01 -8.16 -26.53
CA TRP A 210 0.58 -7.91 -27.87
C TRP A 210 0.64 -9.18 -28.72
N ALA A 211 0.99 -10.32 -28.13
CA ALA A 211 0.96 -11.60 -28.83
C ALA A 211 -0.48 -11.95 -29.30
N ALA A 212 -1.49 -11.72 -28.45
CA ALA A 212 -2.89 -11.92 -28.81
C ALA A 212 -3.33 -10.95 -29.92
N VAL A 213 -2.98 -9.68 -29.84
CA VAL A 213 -3.27 -8.64 -30.83
C VAL A 213 -2.65 -8.95 -32.18
N LYS A 214 -1.40 -9.45 -32.19
CA LYS A 214 -0.71 -9.91 -33.40
C LYS A 214 -1.44 -11.12 -34.03
N ARG A 215 -1.80 -12.10 -33.19
CA ARG A 215 -2.55 -13.29 -33.63
C ARG A 215 -3.88 -12.92 -34.31
N ASP A 216 -4.57 -11.91 -33.77
CA ASP A 216 -5.88 -11.47 -34.26
C ASP A 216 -5.76 -10.47 -35.44
N GLY A 217 -4.56 -10.30 -36.02
CA GLY A 217 -4.31 -9.48 -37.21
C GLY A 217 -4.43 -7.97 -37.01
N TYR A 218 -4.42 -7.49 -35.77
CA TYR A 218 -4.47 -6.05 -35.52
C TYR A 218 -3.09 -5.41 -35.70
N ASN A 219 -3.06 -4.16 -36.12
CA ASN A 219 -1.82 -3.42 -36.33
C ASN A 219 -1.09 -3.16 -35.03
N LEU A 220 0.11 -3.72 -34.86
CA LEU A 220 0.92 -3.62 -33.65
C LEU A 220 1.35 -2.19 -33.33
N TRP A 221 1.61 -1.35 -34.33
CA TRP A 221 1.98 0.05 -34.12
C TRP A 221 0.82 0.87 -33.54
N LYS A 222 -0.41 0.58 -34.02
CA LYS A 222 -1.62 1.18 -33.43
C LYS A 222 -1.82 0.71 -31.97
N ALA A 223 -1.58 -0.58 -31.71
CA ALA A 223 -1.65 -1.12 -30.35
C ALA A 223 -0.60 -0.48 -29.45
N PHE A 224 0.63 -0.34 -29.93
CA PHE A 224 1.70 0.35 -29.19
C PHE A 224 1.38 1.82 -28.94
N GLY A 225 0.87 2.54 -29.93
CA GLY A 225 0.45 3.94 -29.76
C GLY A 225 -0.63 4.10 -28.69
N LEU A 226 -1.61 3.19 -28.63
CA LEU A 226 -2.64 3.19 -27.59
C LEU A 226 -2.06 2.86 -26.22
N TYR A 227 -1.13 1.92 -26.14
CA TYR A 227 -0.42 1.62 -24.91
C TYR A 227 0.39 2.83 -24.42
N ALA A 228 1.16 3.46 -25.32
CA ALA A 228 1.92 4.66 -25.01
C ALA A 228 1.02 5.83 -24.58
N ALA A 229 -0.15 5.98 -25.20
CA ALA A 229 -1.15 6.96 -24.79
C ALA A 229 -1.65 6.68 -23.36
N GLY A 230 -1.89 5.41 -23.01
CA GLY A 230 -2.24 5.03 -21.64
C GLY A 230 -1.16 5.40 -20.62
N VAL A 231 0.12 5.16 -20.94
CA VAL A 231 1.25 5.61 -20.11
C VAL A 231 1.26 7.13 -19.99
N ALA A 232 1.12 7.83 -21.12
CA ALA A 232 1.16 9.29 -21.18
C ALA A 232 0.06 9.95 -20.34
N VAL A 233 -1.14 9.39 -20.30
CA VAL A 233 -2.26 9.89 -19.47
C VAL A 233 -1.85 10.02 -17.99
N VAL A 234 -1.03 9.09 -17.50
CA VAL A 234 -0.57 9.13 -16.11
C VAL A 234 0.68 9.97 -15.96
N TRP A 235 1.64 9.85 -16.87
CA TRP A 235 2.97 10.44 -16.72
C TRP A 235 3.03 11.92 -17.06
N VAL A 236 2.31 12.34 -18.11
CA VAL A 236 2.38 13.74 -18.58
C VAL A 236 2.00 14.75 -17.49
N PRO A 237 0.92 14.56 -16.70
CA PRO A 237 0.60 15.47 -15.62
C PRO A 237 1.74 15.66 -14.60
N PHE A 238 2.41 14.56 -14.21
CA PHE A 238 3.53 14.64 -13.26
C PHE A 238 4.77 15.29 -13.89
N LEU A 239 5.10 14.94 -15.14
CA LEU A 239 6.23 15.57 -15.84
C LEU A 239 6.01 17.09 -16.01
N VAL A 240 4.81 17.49 -16.38
CA VAL A 240 4.45 18.92 -16.48
C VAL A 240 4.56 19.59 -15.12
N TYR A 241 4.02 18.97 -14.06
CA TYR A 241 4.16 19.50 -12.70
C TYR A 241 5.61 19.70 -12.31
N PHE A 242 6.48 18.68 -12.46
CA PHE A 242 7.89 18.77 -12.09
C PHE A 242 8.67 19.74 -12.97
N LEU A 243 8.30 19.89 -14.23
CA LEU A 243 8.89 20.88 -15.12
C LEU A 243 8.54 22.30 -14.68
N VAL A 244 7.26 22.57 -14.44
CA VAL A 244 6.79 23.90 -14.01
C VAL A 244 7.32 24.26 -12.63
N ALA A 245 7.38 23.30 -11.71
CA ALA A 245 7.96 23.49 -10.37
C ALA A 245 9.50 23.61 -10.38
N GLY A 246 10.17 23.43 -11.53
CA GLY A 246 11.63 23.54 -11.65
C GLY A 246 12.42 22.40 -11.00
N ASN A 247 11.77 21.31 -10.60
CA ASN A 247 12.37 20.20 -9.86
C ASN A 247 12.44 18.87 -10.63
N LEU A 248 12.28 18.89 -11.96
CA LEU A 248 12.34 17.71 -12.81
C LEU A 248 13.68 16.95 -12.66
N LYS A 249 14.80 17.68 -12.55
CA LYS A 249 16.13 17.08 -12.33
C LYS A 249 16.19 16.34 -10.99
N ALA A 250 15.63 16.90 -9.94
CA ALA A 250 15.56 16.28 -8.61
C ALA A 250 14.69 15.02 -8.65
N PHE A 251 13.51 15.08 -9.28
CA PHE A 251 12.67 13.92 -9.51
C PHE A 251 13.41 12.80 -10.24
N CYS A 252 14.05 13.11 -11.37
CA CYS A 252 14.77 12.10 -12.15
C CYS A 252 15.92 11.47 -11.34
N PHE A 253 16.69 12.28 -10.62
CA PHE A 253 17.78 11.78 -9.80
C PHE A 253 17.29 10.90 -8.65
N GLU A 254 16.34 11.39 -7.85
CA GLU A 254 15.87 10.65 -6.67
C GLU A 254 15.11 9.39 -7.05
N TYR A 255 14.23 9.48 -8.03
CA TYR A 255 13.35 8.38 -8.37
C TYR A 255 14.04 7.30 -9.22
N PHE A 256 14.96 7.66 -10.12
CA PHE A 256 15.61 6.69 -11.00
C PHE A 256 17.03 6.33 -10.54
N VAL A 257 17.82 7.29 -10.06
CA VAL A 257 19.23 7.02 -9.75
C VAL A 257 19.41 6.63 -8.29
N ASN A 258 18.95 7.46 -7.37
CA ASN A 258 19.19 7.28 -5.94
C ASN A 258 18.53 6.01 -5.37
N VAL A 259 17.40 5.60 -5.93
CA VAL A 259 16.73 4.35 -5.54
C VAL A 259 17.61 3.14 -5.86
N PHE A 260 18.26 3.10 -7.02
CA PHE A 260 19.17 1.99 -7.37
C PHE A 260 20.38 1.95 -6.45
N HIS A 261 20.92 3.10 -6.04
CA HIS A 261 21.99 3.17 -5.04
C HIS A 261 21.53 2.61 -3.68
N THR A 262 20.33 2.97 -3.24
CA THR A 262 19.78 2.48 -1.97
C THR A 262 19.52 0.97 -2.00
N VAL A 263 19.00 0.44 -3.10
CA VAL A 263 18.78 -1.00 -3.28
C VAL A 263 20.11 -1.75 -3.38
N GLY A 264 21.10 -1.21 -4.08
CA GLY A 264 22.45 -1.77 -4.16
C GLY A 264 23.13 -1.85 -2.80
N ALA A 265 23.00 -0.84 -1.96
CA ALA A 265 23.54 -0.82 -0.60
C ALA A 265 22.91 -1.88 0.33
N LEU A 266 21.67 -2.29 0.08
CA LEU A 266 21.03 -3.40 0.81
C LEU A 266 21.61 -4.77 0.45
N GLY A 267 22.11 -4.93 -0.79
CA GLY A 267 22.72 -6.17 -1.28
C GLY A 267 24.15 -6.41 -0.81
N THR A 268 24.85 -5.35 -0.37
CA THR A 268 26.28 -5.41 0.02
C THR A 268 26.54 -5.63 1.51
N SER A 269 25.50 -5.82 2.34
CA SER A 269 25.69 -6.17 3.75
C SER A 269 26.16 -7.62 3.94
N GLY A 270 27.39 -7.89 3.59
CA GLY A 270 28.34 -8.84 4.17
C GLY A 270 28.20 -10.32 3.90
N ASN A 271 27.05 -10.85 3.54
CA ASN A 271 26.88 -12.27 3.19
C ASN A 271 26.29 -12.32 1.78
N GLY A 272 26.88 -13.12 0.91
CA GLY A 272 26.50 -13.16 -0.49
C GLY A 272 24.98 -13.13 -0.71
N VAL A 273 24.53 -12.46 -1.74
CA VAL A 273 23.11 -12.24 -2.06
C VAL A 273 22.30 -13.54 -1.91
N PHE A 274 22.88 -14.68 -2.27
CA PHE A 274 22.29 -16.01 -2.14
C PHE A 274 22.13 -16.47 -0.69
N ASP A 275 23.11 -16.25 0.19
CA ASP A 275 23.03 -16.67 1.60
C ASP A 275 22.03 -15.83 2.38
N GLY A 276 21.95 -14.53 2.09
CA GLY A 276 20.94 -13.66 2.67
C GLY A 276 19.52 -14.02 2.24
N ILE A 277 19.32 -14.38 0.97
CA ILE A 277 18.03 -14.85 0.42
C ILE A 277 17.66 -16.20 1.03
N PHE A 278 18.61 -17.14 1.07
CA PHE A 278 18.36 -18.51 1.53
C PHE A 278 18.07 -18.56 3.04
N ASN A 279 18.83 -17.86 3.87
CA ASN A 279 18.59 -17.81 5.31
C ASN A 279 17.29 -17.09 5.68
N LYS A 280 16.96 -15.98 5.01
CA LYS A 280 15.66 -15.31 5.20
C LYS A 280 14.48 -16.13 4.68
N PHE A 281 14.68 -16.90 3.62
CA PHE A 281 13.70 -17.83 3.09
C PHE A 281 13.37 -18.95 4.08
N ILE A 282 14.39 -19.57 4.68
CA ILE A 282 14.21 -20.70 5.59
C ILE A 282 13.67 -20.26 6.96
N THR A 283 14.20 -19.19 7.53
CA THR A 283 13.92 -18.85 8.93
C THR A 283 12.64 -18.05 9.14
N ASN A 284 12.30 -17.13 8.23
CA ASN A 284 11.20 -16.19 8.47
C ASN A 284 10.02 -16.30 7.50
N ALA A 285 10.26 -16.79 6.30
CA ALA A 285 9.24 -16.83 5.25
C ALA A 285 8.78 -18.25 4.91
N PHE A 286 9.57 -19.27 5.28
CA PHE A 286 9.33 -20.65 4.87
C PHE A 286 7.93 -21.17 5.22
N PRO A 287 7.42 -21.09 6.46
CA PRO A 287 6.10 -21.63 6.79
C PRO A 287 4.97 -20.94 6.03
N ILE A 288 5.05 -19.62 5.91
CA ILE A 288 4.04 -18.79 5.25
C ILE A 288 4.09 -19.00 3.74
N THR A 289 5.29 -19.05 3.21
CA THR A 289 5.53 -19.23 1.77
C THR A 289 5.12 -20.63 1.33
N MET A 290 5.44 -21.66 2.11
CA MET A 290 5.01 -23.03 1.82
C MET A 290 3.50 -23.17 1.85
N GLN A 291 2.81 -22.55 2.80
CA GLN A 291 1.35 -22.56 2.86
C GLN A 291 0.73 -21.88 1.63
N CYS A 292 1.32 -20.79 1.18
CA CYS A 292 0.88 -20.07 -0.01
C CYS A 292 1.22 -20.85 -1.29
N ILE A 293 2.42 -21.41 -1.42
CA ILE A 293 2.82 -22.26 -2.55
C ILE A 293 1.94 -23.51 -2.59
N ALA A 294 1.74 -24.18 -1.46
CA ALA A 294 0.88 -25.36 -1.39
C ALA A 294 -0.57 -25.05 -1.78
N THR A 295 -1.04 -23.83 -1.54
CA THR A 295 -2.39 -23.40 -1.92
C THR A 295 -2.46 -23.00 -3.39
N LEU A 296 -1.49 -22.26 -3.89
CA LEU A 296 -1.48 -21.70 -5.25
C LEU A 296 -0.95 -22.65 -6.31
N ALA A 297 0.05 -23.50 -6.00
CA ALA A 297 0.67 -24.38 -6.99
C ALA A 297 -0.31 -25.40 -7.59
N PRO A 298 -1.15 -26.12 -6.80
CA PRO A 298 -2.17 -27.00 -7.37
C PRO A 298 -3.16 -26.26 -8.25
N MET A 299 -3.52 -25.04 -7.88
CA MET A 299 -4.43 -24.19 -8.64
C MET A 299 -3.82 -23.77 -9.95
N VAL A 300 -2.55 -23.40 -9.97
CA VAL A 300 -1.80 -23.06 -11.19
C VAL A 300 -1.69 -24.27 -12.11
N VAL A 301 -1.37 -25.46 -11.57
CA VAL A 301 -1.24 -26.69 -12.37
C VAL A 301 -2.57 -27.08 -13.03
N ILE A 302 -3.68 -27.04 -12.29
CA ILE A 302 -5.02 -27.30 -12.84
C ILE A 302 -5.36 -26.28 -13.93
N TYR A 303 -5.03 -25.03 -13.69
CA TYR A 303 -5.29 -23.94 -14.60
C TYR A 303 -4.43 -24.05 -15.87
N MET A 304 -3.16 -24.41 -15.77
CA MET A 304 -2.25 -24.60 -16.89
C MET A 304 -2.72 -25.67 -17.86
N LYS A 305 -3.20 -26.79 -17.37
CA LYS A 305 -3.73 -27.87 -18.21
C LYS A 305 -4.87 -27.42 -19.11
N ARG A 306 -5.65 -26.42 -18.69
CA ARG A 306 -6.83 -25.94 -19.40
C ARG A 306 -6.61 -24.64 -20.19
N TYR A 307 -5.82 -23.71 -19.65
CA TYR A 307 -5.76 -22.31 -20.15
C TYR A 307 -4.37 -21.80 -20.54
N ARG A 308 -3.39 -22.71 -20.71
CA ARG A 308 -2.04 -22.37 -21.20
C ARG A 308 -1.16 -21.60 -20.20
N SER A 309 -0.09 -20.97 -20.74
CA SER A 309 1.06 -20.51 -19.97
C SER A 309 0.90 -19.16 -19.26
N PHE A 310 -0.09 -18.32 -19.63
CA PHE A 310 -0.17 -16.93 -19.14
C PHE A 310 -0.16 -16.79 -17.61
N PRO A 311 -1.05 -17.46 -16.84
CA PRO A 311 -1.05 -17.29 -15.39
C PRO A 311 0.24 -17.79 -14.75
N PHE A 312 0.83 -18.85 -15.29
CA PHE A 312 2.07 -19.43 -14.78
C PHE A 312 3.28 -18.53 -15.03
N VAL A 313 3.43 -17.99 -16.24
CA VAL A 313 4.52 -17.06 -16.55
C VAL A 313 4.39 -15.76 -15.76
N ALA A 314 3.17 -15.22 -15.62
CA ALA A 314 2.93 -14.07 -14.78
C ALA A 314 3.30 -14.34 -13.31
N PHE A 315 2.99 -15.55 -12.82
CA PHE A 315 3.38 -15.99 -11.48
C PHE A 315 4.90 -16.12 -11.33
N LEU A 316 5.59 -16.76 -12.29
CA LEU A 316 7.05 -16.91 -12.26
C LEU A 316 7.78 -15.56 -12.33
N VAL A 317 7.38 -14.67 -13.24
CA VAL A 317 8.01 -13.34 -13.35
C VAL A 317 7.80 -12.55 -12.06
N SER A 318 6.59 -12.63 -11.49
CA SER A 318 6.31 -12.02 -10.21
C SER A 318 7.22 -12.59 -9.09
N ALA A 319 7.46 -13.90 -9.07
CA ALA A 319 8.38 -14.54 -8.13
C ALA A 319 9.81 -14.02 -8.31
N VAL A 320 10.32 -14.01 -9.55
CA VAL A 320 11.69 -13.55 -9.86
C VAL A 320 11.90 -12.09 -9.49
N VAL A 321 10.96 -11.20 -9.87
CA VAL A 321 11.02 -9.77 -9.54
C VAL A 321 11.05 -9.55 -8.02
N ASN A 322 10.36 -10.38 -7.27
CA ASN A 322 10.28 -10.23 -5.80
C ASN A 322 11.43 -10.93 -5.06
N MET A 323 12.05 -11.95 -5.65
CA MET A 323 13.29 -12.55 -5.10
C MET A 323 14.41 -11.51 -5.00
N GLY A 324 14.52 -10.61 -5.96
CA GLY A 324 15.49 -9.51 -5.92
C GLY A 324 15.32 -8.57 -4.72
N ASN A 325 14.18 -8.55 -4.06
CA ASN A 325 13.90 -7.76 -2.85
C ASN A 325 14.18 -8.51 -1.52
N GLY A 326 14.74 -9.70 -1.58
CA GLY A 326 15.22 -10.41 -0.40
C GLY A 326 14.16 -11.06 0.50
N THR A 327 12.85 -11.01 0.16
CA THR A 327 11.81 -11.71 0.92
C THR A 327 10.65 -12.14 0.04
N LEU A 328 10.28 -13.41 0.12
CA LEU A 328 9.07 -13.96 -0.54
C LEU A 328 7.75 -13.35 -0.01
N ILE A 329 7.77 -12.71 1.15
CA ILE A 329 6.62 -11.98 1.69
C ILE A 329 6.18 -10.87 0.72
N TYR A 330 7.13 -10.18 0.08
CA TYR A 330 6.81 -9.16 -0.93
C TYR A 330 6.21 -9.75 -2.21
N TYR A 331 6.48 -11.02 -2.49
CA TYR A 331 5.87 -11.72 -3.61
C TYR A 331 4.35 -11.67 -3.57
N PHE A 332 3.76 -12.03 -2.43
CA PHE A 332 2.30 -12.04 -2.30
C PHE A 332 1.72 -10.65 -2.37
N ASN A 333 2.35 -9.67 -1.76
CA ASN A 333 1.91 -8.29 -1.82
C ASN A 333 1.85 -7.78 -3.27
N ASN A 334 2.91 -7.99 -4.04
CA ASN A 334 2.99 -7.49 -5.42
C ASN A 334 2.13 -8.31 -6.41
N SER A 335 1.78 -9.55 -6.08
CA SER A 335 1.11 -10.50 -6.96
C SER A 335 -0.35 -10.77 -6.58
N ASN A 336 -0.90 -10.04 -5.62
CA ASN A 336 -2.24 -10.28 -5.09
C ASN A 336 -3.32 -10.37 -6.18
N GLY A 337 -3.21 -9.60 -7.26
CA GLY A 337 -4.13 -9.68 -8.38
C GLY A 337 -4.14 -11.05 -9.08
N LEU A 338 -3.00 -11.77 -9.11
CA LEU A 338 -2.92 -13.09 -9.75
C LEU A 338 -3.65 -14.18 -8.98
N ILE A 339 -3.96 -13.95 -7.71
CA ILE A 339 -4.72 -14.86 -6.85
C ILE A 339 -6.10 -15.19 -7.43
N ILE A 340 -6.68 -14.30 -8.23
CA ILE A 340 -7.96 -14.55 -8.91
C ILE A 340 -7.93 -15.85 -9.71
N PHE A 341 -6.83 -16.19 -10.33
CA PHE A 341 -6.70 -17.43 -11.09
C PHE A 341 -6.75 -18.67 -10.18
N GLY A 342 -6.15 -18.58 -9.00
CA GLY A 342 -6.23 -19.64 -7.99
C GLY A 342 -7.65 -19.81 -7.48
N VAL A 343 -8.34 -18.73 -7.19
CA VAL A 343 -9.74 -18.77 -6.76
C VAL A 343 -10.65 -19.34 -7.84
N ILE A 344 -10.47 -18.94 -9.11
CA ILE A 344 -11.22 -19.51 -10.24
C ILE A 344 -10.96 -21.01 -10.36
N ALA A 345 -9.70 -21.46 -10.23
CA ALA A 345 -9.36 -22.87 -10.28
C ALA A 345 -10.02 -23.65 -9.15
N LEU A 346 -10.06 -23.09 -7.94
CA LEU A 346 -10.78 -23.69 -6.79
C LEU A 346 -12.28 -23.86 -7.08
N VAL A 347 -12.91 -22.81 -7.60
CA VAL A 347 -14.35 -22.85 -7.96
C VAL A 347 -14.61 -23.88 -9.05
N LEU A 348 -13.75 -23.99 -10.07
CA LEU A 348 -13.85 -25.02 -11.10
C LEU A 348 -13.66 -26.43 -10.55
N LEU A 349 -12.73 -26.60 -9.60
CA LEU A 349 -12.50 -27.87 -8.93
C LEU A 349 -13.76 -28.30 -8.16
N VAL A 350 -14.30 -27.42 -7.32
CA VAL A 350 -15.53 -27.68 -6.57
C VAL A 350 -16.69 -28.04 -7.51
N ARG A 351 -16.81 -27.32 -8.64
CA ARG A 351 -17.82 -27.62 -9.65
C ARG A 351 -17.67 -29.02 -10.29
N SER A 352 -16.43 -29.51 -10.44
CA SER A 352 -16.20 -30.85 -11.00
C SER A 352 -16.68 -31.98 -10.06
N TYR A 353 -16.84 -31.72 -8.78
CA TYR A 353 -17.40 -32.62 -7.77
C TYR A 353 -18.91 -32.47 -7.57
N GLU A 354 -19.59 -31.61 -8.35
CA GLU A 354 -21.01 -31.21 -8.17
C GLU A 354 -22.05 -32.27 -8.50
N HIS A 355 -21.72 -33.53 -8.64
CA HIS A 355 -22.76 -34.57 -8.65
C HIS A 355 -23.40 -34.81 -7.26
N HIS A 356 -22.99 -34.10 -6.20
CA HIS A 356 -23.54 -34.17 -4.86
C HIS A 356 -24.14 -32.84 -4.39
N ARG A 357 -25.32 -32.88 -3.73
CA ARG A 357 -26.19 -31.74 -3.34
C ARG A 357 -25.62 -30.71 -2.35
N TRP A 358 -24.33 -30.74 -2.04
CA TRP A 358 -23.66 -29.91 -1.01
C TRP A 358 -23.24 -28.47 -1.40
N PRO A 359 -23.23 -28.02 -2.66
CA PRO A 359 -22.50 -26.81 -3.04
C PRO A 359 -23.15 -25.48 -2.65
N ARG A 360 -24.46 -25.42 -2.45
CA ARG A 360 -25.16 -24.13 -2.28
C ARG A 360 -24.95 -23.49 -0.90
N TYR A 361 -24.89 -24.30 0.14
CA TYR A 361 -24.69 -23.84 1.52
C TYR A 361 -23.19 -23.85 1.90
N GLY A 362 -22.41 -24.75 1.34
CA GLY A 362 -20.97 -24.84 1.58
C GLY A 362 -20.20 -23.56 1.21
N ALA A 363 -20.54 -22.94 0.09
CA ALA A 363 -19.92 -21.68 -0.33
C ALA A 363 -20.26 -20.50 0.60
N ALA A 364 -21.50 -20.41 1.08
CA ALA A 364 -21.90 -19.39 2.05
C ALA A 364 -21.25 -19.65 3.41
N VAL A 365 -21.22 -20.89 3.87
CA VAL A 365 -20.54 -21.29 5.13
C VAL A 365 -19.04 -21.03 5.05
N ILE A 366 -18.40 -21.40 3.94
CA ILE A 366 -16.98 -21.11 3.71
C ILE A 366 -16.74 -19.59 3.69
N SER A 367 -17.57 -18.81 3.01
CA SER A 367 -17.40 -17.34 2.97
C SER A 367 -17.57 -16.70 4.35
N VAL A 368 -18.56 -17.15 5.14
CA VAL A 368 -18.77 -16.68 6.52
C VAL A 368 -17.62 -17.12 7.43
N PHE A 369 -17.20 -18.39 7.33
CA PHE A 369 -16.07 -18.93 8.11
C PHE A 369 -14.76 -18.19 7.78
N ILE A 370 -14.60 -17.81 6.55
CA ILE A 370 -13.48 -17.07 6.02
C ILE A 370 -13.48 -15.61 6.51
N LEU A 371 -14.63 -14.90 6.45
CA LEU A 371 -14.81 -13.59 7.07
C LEU A 371 -14.51 -13.66 8.58
N PHE A 372 -14.99 -14.70 9.24
CA PHE A 372 -14.73 -14.96 10.65
C PHE A 372 -13.23 -15.19 10.93
N LEU A 373 -12.53 -15.99 10.11
CA LEU A 373 -11.07 -16.18 10.23
C LEU A 373 -10.30 -14.88 9.97
N ILE A 374 -10.76 -14.03 9.04
CA ILE A 374 -10.14 -12.72 8.78
C ILE A 374 -10.30 -11.83 10.00
N VAL A 375 -11.50 -11.76 10.58
CA VAL A 375 -11.78 -10.95 11.77
C VAL A 375 -10.98 -11.44 12.97
N ILE A 376 -10.93 -12.75 13.22
CA ILE A 376 -10.13 -13.33 14.32
C ILE A 376 -8.63 -13.13 14.11
N ASN A 377 -8.13 -13.37 12.90
CA ASN A 377 -6.70 -13.22 12.62
C ASN A 377 -6.21 -11.78 12.71
N ASN A 378 -7.09 -10.80 12.53
CA ASN A 378 -6.75 -9.40 12.80
C ASN A 378 -6.76 -9.06 14.29
N ASN A 379 -7.55 -9.77 15.10
CA ASN A 379 -7.59 -9.58 16.54
C ASN A 379 -6.29 -9.98 17.26
N ASP A 380 -5.61 -11.03 16.78
CA ASP A 380 -4.38 -11.54 17.42
C ASP A 380 -3.15 -10.63 17.28
N ARG A 381 -3.25 -9.53 16.52
CA ARG A 381 -2.05 -8.77 16.13
C ARG A 381 -1.85 -7.43 16.77
N GLY A 382 -2.56 -7.10 17.76
CA GLY A 382 -2.25 -5.85 18.40
C GLY A 382 -3.34 -5.24 19.21
N GLY A 383 -4.10 -6.03 19.76
CA GLY A 383 -5.11 -5.59 20.68
C GLY A 383 -6.48 -5.58 20.05
N ASN A 384 -7.34 -5.91 20.87
CA ASN A 384 -8.74 -6.05 20.62
C ASN A 384 -9.30 -4.93 19.75
N TYR A 385 -9.99 -5.28 18.71
CA TYR A 385 -10.76 -4.42 17.82
C TYR A 385 -11.58 -3.34 18.55
N PHE A 386 -12.03 -3.66 19.75
CA PHE A 386 -12.87 -2.79 20.58
C PHE A 386 -12.17 -2.23 21.82
N THR A 387 -11.04 -2.80 22.20
CA THR A 387 -10.20 -2.32 23.30
C THR A 387 -8.88 -1.84 22.73
N GLN A 388 -8.93 -0.77 21.96
CA GLN A 388 -7.70 -0.17 21.49
C GLN A 388 -6.76 0.09 22.64
N ASN A 389 -5.49 -0.19 22.40
CA ASN A 389 -4.43 0.13 23.33
C ASN A 389 -4.44 1.63 23.60
N GLY A 390 -5.25 2.04 24.57
CA GLY A 390 -5.28 3.42 25.07
C GLY A 390 -3.89 3.96 25.37
N ILE A 391 -2.96 3.07 25.74
CA ILE A 391 -1.55 3.37 25.99
C ILE A 391 -0.85 3.89 24.72
N ARG A 392 -1.00 3.25 23.55
CA ARG A 392 -0.35 3.73 22.31
C ARG A 392 -0.91 5.07 21.86
N ARG A 393 -2.23 5.22 21.87
CA ARG A 393 -2.86 6.51 21.59
C ARG A 393 -2.34 7.59 22.52
N SER A 394 -2.21 7.28 23.79
CA SER A 394 -1.69 8.23 24.75
C SER A 394 -0.29 8.71 24.42
N ILE A 395 0.60 7.82 23.99
CA ILE A 395 1.96 8.16 23.58
C ILE A 395 1.93 9.15 22.39
N PHE A 396 1.11 8.89 21.37
CA PHE A 396 1.06 9.75 20.19
C PHE A 396 0.48 11.12 20.48
N TYR A 397 -0.62 11.17 21.22
CA TYR A 397 -1.23 12.43 21.62
C TYR A 397 -0.36 13.20 22.61
N TYR A 398 0.40 12.51 23.46
CA TYR A 398 1.39 13.15 24.33
C TYR A 398 2.42 13.92 23.48
N TYR A 399 3.02 13.27 22.50
CA TYR A 399 3.99 13.93 21.63
C TYR A 399 3.33 14.99 20.74
N ALA A 400 2.15 14.72 20.19
CA ALA A 400 1.40 15.69 19.43
C ALA A 400 1.10 16.96 20.23
N THR A 401 0.67 16.84 21.48
CA THR A 401 0.41 17.97 22.38
C THR A 401 1.66 18.83 22.64
N ILE A 402 2.84 18.19 22.69
CA ILE A 402 4.11 18.93 22.79
C ILE A 402 4.40 19.66 21.49
N MET A 403 4.21 19.01 20.36
CA MET A 403 4.52 19.54 19.03
C MET A 403 3.58 20.67 18.63
N ASP A 404 2.30 20.60 19.00
CA ASP A 404 1.28 21.63 18.71
C ASP A 404 1.53 22.97 19.39
N GLN A 405 2.48 23.04 20.36
CA GLN A 405 2.92 24.32 20.95
C GLN A 405 3.81 25.13 19.99
N VAL A 406 4.26 24.53 18.88
CA VAL A 406 5.05 25.20 17.85
C VAL A 406 4.21 25.34 16.58
N PRO A 407 4.01 26.54 16.06
CA PRO A 407 3.29 26.74 14.79
C PRO A 407 4.04 26.05 13.63
N ASN A 408 3.34 25.28 12.81
CA ASN A 408 3.89 24.56 11.66
C ASN A 408 5.19 23.82 11.99
N PRO A 409 5.18 22.91 12.98
CA PRO A 409 6.39 22.27 13.48
C PRO A 409 7.05 21.40 12.40
N THR A 410 8.36 21.35 12.42
CA THR A 410 9.15 20.46 11.57
C THR A 410 9.73 19.31 12.38
N ILE A 411 9.79 18.11 11.78
CA ILE A 411 10.29 16.90 12.45
C ILE A 411 11.28 16.13 11.59
N ILE A 412 12.31 15.57 12.25
CA ILE A 412 13.21 14.55 11.71
C ILE A 412 13.12 13.29 12.58
N TYR A 413 13.03 12.12 11.94
CA TYR A 413 13.25 10.82 12.58
C TYR A 413 14.72 10.45 12.43
N TYR A 414 15.50 10.83 13.43
CA TYR A 414 16.95 10.78 13.34
C TYR A 414 17.47 9.36 13.45
N ARG A 415 18.14 8.90 12.37
CA ARG A 415 18.74 7.57 12.27
C ARG A 415 17.75 6.42 12.49
N CYS A 416 16.46 6.64 12.29
CA CYS A 416 15.43 5.63 12.45
C CYS A 416 14.33 5.79 11.40
N MET A 417 13.54 4.76 11.26
CA MET A 417 12.29 4.82 10.50
C MET A 417 11.25 5.63 11.29
N PRO A 418 10.32 6.32 10.63
CA PRO A 418 9.29 7.05 11.31
C PRO A 418 8.46 6.12 12.18
N ASN A 419 8.24 6.49 13.43
CA ASN A 419 7.09 5.98 14.14
C ASN A 419 5.90 6.82 13.70
N PRO A 420 4.90 6.14 13.18
CA PRO A 420 3.96 6.75 12.27
C PRO A 420 3.14 7.88 12.85
N GLU A 421 2.68 7.70 14.04
CA GLU A 421 1.40 8.26 14.40
C GLU A 421 1.53 9.69 14.95
N PHE A 422 2.60 10.01 15.67
CA PHE A 422 2.69 11.36 16.22
C PHE A 422 3.00 12.46 15.20
N GLY A 423 3.58 12.11 14.03
CA GLY A 423 3.66 13.03 12.89
C GLY A 423 2.35 13.14 12.10
N VAL A 424 1.48 12.12 12.17
CA VAL A 424 0.18 12.10 11.49
C VAL A 424 -0.87 12.91 12.24
N CYS A 425 -0.94 12.78 13.57
CA CYS A 425 -1.98 13.38 14.40
C CYS A 425 -1.76 14.86 14.78
N ASN A 426 -0.80 15.53 14.16
CA ASN A 426 -0.54 16.96 14.33
C ASN A 426 -0.17 17.65 13.00
N ASN A 427 0.24 18.92 13.03
CA ASN A 427 0.62 19.68 11.85
C ASN A 427 2.10 19.57 11.45
N ALA A 428 2.87 18.63 12.04
CA ALA A 428 4.29 18.50 11.72
C ALA A 428 4.54 18.15 10.26
N LEU A 429 5.57 18.78 9.70
CA LEU A 429 6.05 18.57 8.34
C LEU A 429 7.50 18.04 8.37
N PRO A 430 8.00 17.42 7.29
CA PRO A 430 9.40 17.03 7.16
C PRO A 430 10.35 18.19 7.46
N GLY A 431 11.37 17.97 8.28
CA GLY A 431 12.33 18.99 8.67
C GLY A 431 13.56 19.07 7.75
N CYS A 432 13.76 18.12 6.87
CA CYS A 432 14.75 18.11 5.79
C CYS A 432 14.35 17.09 4.73
N LYS A 433 15.06 17.07 3.62
CA LYS A 433 14.77 16.18 2.49
C LYS A 433 14.71 14.71 2.91
N TYR A 434 15.68 14.24 3.67
CA TYR A 434 15.73 12.88 4.20
C TYR A 434 15.31 12.86 5.68
N TRP A 435 14.13 13.42 5.98
CA TRP A 435 13.56 13.56 7.32
C TRP A 435 13.39 12.22 8.08
N ALA A 436 13.41 11.11 7.36
CA ALA A 436 13.41 9.76 7.90
C ALA A 436 14.29 8.86 7.01
N LEU A 437 14.89 7.81 7.57
CA LEU A 437 15.81 6.93 6.84
C LEU A 437 15.28 5.51 6.76
N GLN A 438 15.33 4.95 5.56
CA GLN A 438 15.07 3.53 5.32
C GLN A 438 16.34 2.70 5.53
N SER A 439 16.18 1.38 5.65
CA SER A 439 17.29 0.46 5.53
C SER A 439 18.00 0.68 4.18
N GLY A 440 19.32 0.76 4.19
CA GLY A 440 20.12 1.08 2.99
C GLY A 440 20.34 2.58 2.74
N ALA A 441 19.97 3.45 3.70
CA ALA A 441 20.27 4.88 3.59
C ALA A 441 21.77 5.14 3.42
N THR A 442 22.11 5.94 2.41
CA THR A 442 23.49 6.31 2.07
C THR A 442 24.10 7.24 3.11
N GLN A 443 25.43 7.35 3.11
CA GLN A 443 26.12 8.28 4.01
C GLN A 443 25.71 9.74 3.76
N ALA A 444 25.46 10.12 2.51
CA ALA A 444 24.99 11.46 2.16
C ALA A 444 23.63 11.78 2.79
N MET A 445 22.67 10.86 2.76
CA MET A 445 21.37 11.03 3.43
C MET A 445 21.52 11.21 4.95
N LYS A 446 22.43 10.44 5.54
CA LYS A 446 22.74 10.54 6.97
C LYS A 446 23.39 11.88 7.32
N GLN A 447 24.29 12.36 6.49
CA GLN A 447 24.97 13.64 6.67
C GLN A 447 23.98 14.81 6.60
N GLU A 448 23.02 14.76 5.68
CA GLU A 448 22.00 15.82 5.58
C GLU A 448 21.16 15.92 6.86
N GLN A 449 20.79 14.79 7.49
CA GLN A 449 20.14 14.83 8.81
C GLN A 449 21.06 15.47 9.86
N ASP A 450 22.34 15.07 9.88
CA ASP A 450 23.32 15.62 10.83
C ASP A 450 23.47 17.13 10.66
N ASP A 451 23.55 17.62 9.42
CA ASP A 451 23.69 19.05 9.11
C ASP A 451 22.43 19.84 9.52
N ALA A 452 21.25 19.32 9.22
CA ALA A 452 19.98 19.97 9.59
C ALA A 452 19.83 20.11 11.13
N ILE A 453 20.25 19.08 11.87
CA ILE A 453 20.21 19.07 13.34
C ILE A 453 21.27 20.01 13.90
N ALA A 454 22.51 19.95 13.41
CA ALA A 454 23.61 20.79 13.88
C ALA A 454 23.32 22.29 13.66
N LYS A 455 22.73 22.63 12.50
CA LYS A 455 22.30 24.00 12.17
C LYS A 455 21.02 24.44 12.88
N LYS A 456 20.42 23.58 13.71
CA LYS A 456 19.14 23.82 14.40
C LYS A 456 18.00 24.27 13.47
N GLN A 457 17.95 23.70 12.25
CA GLN A 457 16.91 24.01 11.26
C GLN A 457 15.55 23.35 11.61
N VAL A 458 15.56 22.33 12.46
CA VAL A 458 14.42 21.46 12.77
C VAL A 458 13.92 21.75 14.17
N ASP A 459 12.58 21.77 14.33
CA ASP A 459 11.95 22.02 15.62
C ASP A 459 11.95 20.78 16.50
N PHE A 460 11.70 19.61 15.92
CA PHE A 460 11.58 18.34 16.64
C PHE A 460 12.44 17.23 16.02
N ILE A 461 13.01 16.41 16.89
CA ILE A 461 13.81 15.25 16.50
C ILE A 461 13.32 14.04 17.28
N ALA A 462 12.84 13.02 16.56
CA ALA A 462 12.47 11.75 17.14
C ALA A 462 13.64 10.77 17.03
N VAL A 463 14.04 10.17 18.15
CA VAL A 463 15.14 9.21 18.24
C VAL A 463 14.65 7.93 18.89
N GLY A 464 15.00 6.77 18.34
CA GLY A 464 14.68 5.48 18.97
C GLY A 464 15.33 5.34 20.35
N CYS A 465 14.58 4.90 21.33
CA CYS A 465 15.06 4.74 22.74
C CYS A 465 16.32 3.88 22.86
N ASN A 466 16.51 2.93 21.95
CA ASN A 466 17.67 2.02 21.95
C ASN A 466 18.93 2.65 21.35
N ASN A 467 18.84 3.85 20.77
CA ASN A 467 19.98 4.52 20.12
C ASN A 467 20.59 5.57 21.05
N VAL A 468 21.27 5.09 22.10
CA VAL A 468 21.90 5.95 23.11
C VAL A 468 22.89 6.95 22.50
N THR A 469 23.66 6.54 21.48
CA THR A 469 24.60 7.43 20.79
C THR A 469 23.89 8.61 20.12
N ALA A 470 22.79 8.36 19.44
CA ALA A 470 22.02 9.41 18.81
C ALA A 470 21.34 10.32 19.84
N ILE A 471 20.81 9.75 20.93
CA ILE A 471 20.21 10.49 22.04
C ILE A 471 21.24 11.46 22.62
N ASN A 472 22.44 10.99 22.97
CA ASN A 472 23.50 11.80 23.54
C ASN A 472 23.97 12.89 22.57
N LYS A 473 24.08 12.59 21.27
CA LYS A 473 24.44 13.57 20.25
C LYS A 473 23.43 14.72 20.16
N VAL A 474 22.14 14.40 20.12
CA VAL A 474 21.06 15.41 20.02
C VAL A 474 21.00 16.24 21.30
N ALA A 475 21.14 15.62 22.48
CA ALA A 475 21.16 16.31 23.76
C ALA A 475 22.34 17.29 23.87
N LYS A 476 23.55 16.89 23.46
CA LYS A 476 24.74 17.75 23.44
C LYS A 476 24.58 18.98 22.54
N LEU A 477 23.74 18.90 21.51
CA LEU A 477 23.40 20.03 20.64
C LEU A 477 22.39 20.99 21.29
N GLY A 478 21.96 20.73 22.53
CA GLY A 478 21.07 21.60 23.28
C GLY A 478 19.60 21.50 22.88
N TYR A 479 19.14 20.35 22.41
CA TYR A 479 17.73 20.03 22.29
C TYR A 479 17.19 19.47 23.60
N TYR A 480 15.94 19.81 23.93
CA TYR A 480 15.27 19.41 25.17
C TYR A 480 14.54 18.07 25.00
N PRO A 481 14.87 17.03 25.78
CA PRO A 481 14.26 15.71 25.63
C PRO A 481 12.90 15.62 26.30
N TYR A 482 11.99 14.88 25.66
CA TYR A 482 10.67 14.49 26.16
C TYR A 482 10.48 13.00 25.97
N ARG A 483 10.07 12.30 27.02
CA ARG A 483 9.83 10.87 26.96
C ARG A 483 8.53 10.53 27.68
N HIS A 484 7.70 9.72 27.02
CA HIS A 484 6.53 9.13 27.65
C HIS A 484 6.95 7.93 28.50
N THR A 485 6.36 7.77 29.70
CA THR A 485 6.72 6.72 30.66
C THR A 485 6.16 5.34 30.36
N ALA A 486 5.24 5.23 29.39
CA ALA A 486 4.65 3.95 29.02
C ALA A 486 5.72 2.94 28.54
N PRO A 487 5.60 1.65 28.93
CA PRO A 487 6.58 0.62 28.58
C PRO A 487 6.71 0.39 27.05
N ASP A 488 5.65 0.64 26.30
CA ASP A 488 5.64 0.49 24.83
C ASP A 488 6.23 1.70 24.08
N ASN A 489 6.71 2.70 24.81
CA ASN A 489 7.31 3.88 24.20
C ASN A 489 8.69 3.56 23.61
N ALA A 490 8.78 3.60 22.29
CA ALA A 490 10.00 3.29 21.55
C ALA A 490 10.86 4.53 21.22
N PHE A 491 10.43 5.75 21.60
CA PHE A 491 11.06 6.99 21.15
C PHE A 491 11.28 8.00 22.26
N VAL A 492 12.32 8.83 22.07
CA VAL A 492 12.52 10.09 22.76
C VAL A 492 12.28 11.20 21.74
N LEU A 493 11.42 12.15 22.05
CA LEU A 493 11.20 13.35 21.24
C LEU A 493 12.08 14.47 21.82
N PHE A 494 12.84 15.10 20.97
CA PHE A 494 13.63 16.28 21.31
C PHE A 494 13.01 17.52 20.68
N SER A 495 12.99 18.63 21.42
CA SER A 495 12.54 19.93 20.91
C SER A 495 13.67 20.95 20.95
N LYS A 496 13.72 21.83 19.95
CA LYS A 496 14.65 22.98 19.89
C LYS A 496 14.43 23.99 21.02
N LYS A 497 13.18 24.12 21.48
CA LYS A 497 12.79 25.03 22.58
C LYS A 497 12.31 24.20 23.76
N LYS A 498 12.48 24.72 24.98
CA LYS A 498 11.86 24.11 26.15
C LYS A 498 10.36 24.35 26.10
N LEU A 499 9.57 23.30 26.03
CA LEU A 499 8.12 23.29 25.92
C LEU A 499 7.50 22.71 27.18
N LYS A 500 6.20 22.95 27.38
CA LYS A 500 5.47 22.38 28.52
C LYS A 500 5.06 20.93 28.19
N ALA A 501 5.60 19.98 28.92
CA ALA A 501 5.13 18.61 28.84
C ALA A 501 3.76 18.47 29.53
N PRO A 502 2.85 17.65 29.02
CA PRO A 502 1.58 17.38 29.69
C PRO A 502 1.82 16.71 31.05
N SER A 503 1.34 17.34 32.11
CA SER A 503 1.44 16.83 33.51
C SER A 503 0.09 16.36 34.05
N TYR A 504 -0.91 16.25 33.23
CA TYR A 504 -2.28 15.91 33.60
C TYR A 504 -2.78 14.69 32.83
N THR A 505 -3.89 14.12 33.27
CA THR A 505 -4.60 13.09 32.52
C THR A 505 -5.09 13.65 31.21
N ILE A 506 -4.57 13.15 30.09
CA ILE A 506 -5.06 13.53 28.78
C ILE A 506 -6.28 12.66 28.47
N ASN A 507 -7.42 13.30 28.24
CA ASN A 507 -8.56 12.64 27.65
C ASN A 507 -8.26 12.48 26.15
N VAL A 508 -7.90 11.27 25.74
CA VAL A 508 -7.66 10.96 24.33
C VAL A 508 -9.02 10.85 23.64
N PRO A 509 -9.37 11.80 22.76
CA PRO A 509 -10.65 11.72 22.08
C PRO A 509 -10.64 10.55 21.09
N ASN A 510 -11.60 9.66 21.23
CA ASN A 510 -11.93 8.73 20.16
C ASN A 510 -12.68 9.51 19.08
N HIS A 511 -11.98 9.99 18.09
CA HIS A 511 -12.61 10.66 16.96
C HIS A 511 -13.30 9.65 16.06
N VAL A 512 -14.57 9.42 16.32
CA VAL A 512 -15.48 8.84 15.34
C VAL A 512 -15.94 10.00 14.45
N VAL A 513 -15.31 10.17 13.30
CA VAL A 513 -15.53 11.32 12.40
C VAL A 513 -17.00 11.50 11.99
N PHE A 514 -17.78 10.43 11.94
CA PHE A 514 -19.18 10.48 11.55
C PHE A 514 -20.17 10.79 12.69
N LEU A 515 -19.82 10.57 13.95
CA LEU A 515 -20.80 10.65 15.02
C LEU A 515 -20.45 11.65 16.13
N LYS A 516 -19.32 12.35 16.08
CA LYS A 516 -18.83 13.26 17.16
C LYS A 516 -18.98 12.66 18.58
N LYS A 517 -19.02 11.32 18.68
CA LYS A 517 -19.02 10.65 19.97
C LYS A 517 -17.58 10.62 20.49
N HIS A 518 -17.29 11.50 21.39
CA HIS A 518 -16.04 11.49 22.12
C HIS A 518 -16.09 10.37 23.17
N PHE A 519 -15.48 9.24 22.89
CA PHE A 519 -15.10 8.31 23.95
C PHE A 519 -13.80 8.83 24.54
N THR A 520 -13.85 9.32 25.76
CA THR A 520 -12.66 9.76 26.46
C THR A 520 -12.12 8.62 27.32
N THR A 521 -10.94 8.12 26.99
CA THR A 521 -10.19 7.26 27.88
C THR A 521 -9.28 8.14 28.72
N ARG A 522 -9.48 8.15 30.05
CA ARG A 522 -8.59 8.86 30.97
C ARG A 522 -7.32 8.05 31.18
N LEU A 523 -6.21 8.59 30.73
CA LEU A 523 -4.89 8.01 30.96
C LEU A 523 -4.07 9.00 31.78
N ALA A 524 -3.60 8.52 32.92
CA ALA A 524 -2.70 9.30 33.78
C ALA A 524 -1.29 9.24 33.17
N PHE A 525 -0.70 10.39 32.91
CA PHE A 525 0.70 10.51 32.54
C PHE A 525 1.47 11.07 33.72
N SER A 526 2.46 10.34 34.19
CA SER A 526 3.48 10.94 35.05
C SER A 526 4.52 11.57 34.13
N CYS A 527 4.72 12.86 34.32
CA CYS A 527 5.78 13.63 33.68
C CYS A 527 7.07 13.51 34.50
N ASP A 528 7.41 12.28 34.87
CA ASP A 528 8.67 12.09 35.58
C ASP A 528 9.80 12.38 34.61
N THR A 529 10.68 13.22 35.06
CA THR A 529 11.91 13.65 34.40
C THR A 529 12.53 12.51 33.63
N VAL A 530 12.85 12.77 32.37
CA VAL A 530 13.76 11.90 31.60
C VAL A 530 14.89 11.53 32.53
N PRO A 531 15.12 10.24 32.83
CA PRO A 531 16.28 9.85 33.60
C PRO A 531 17.48 10.52 32.95
N THR A 532 18.21 11.26 33.70
CA THR A 532 19.45 11.88 33.23
C THR A 532 20.40 10.76 32.85
N TRP A 533 20.36 10.37 31.61
CA TRP A 533 21.34 9.51 30.98
C TRP A 533 22.54 10.38 30.56
N TYR A 534 23.15 11.01 31.55
CA TYR A 534 24.39 11.79 31.39
C TYR A 534 25.54 11.05 32.02
#